data_3cef41fff7e119f9c4823ecf07d1c70e
#
_entry.id   3cef41fff7e119f9c4823ecf07d1c70e
#
_cell.length_a   1.000
_cell.length_b   1.000
_cell.length_c   1.000
_cell.angle_alpha   90.00
_cell.angle_beta   90.00
_cell.angle_gamma   90.00
#
_symmetry.space_group_name_H-M   'P 1'
#
loop_
_entity.id
_entity.type
_entity.pdbx_description
1 polymer ?
#
loop_
_entity_poly.entity_id
_entity_poly.type
_entity_poly.pdbx_seq_one_letter_code
_entity_poly.pdbx_strand_id
1 'polypeptide(L)'
;MIVLGVIAGGLVAIEGYNFLDLLGLGPATGIISSLVNTRELAPIMAAIAFATQAGCRFTAQLGAMRISEEIDAMDSIAIRPIPYLVTTRLMAAIVVTIPLYVACLAVSYLSCQVMVGIMSGGSIGSYLHYFGIGVSGIDIVYSVIKAIVFVWIASTIQCYYGFYASGGPEGVGVAAGHAMRAAITLVIIINMLLTMALWSVDAGARLGG
;
A
#
# COMPACT_ATOMS: atom_id res chain seq x y z
N MET A 1 -1.75 -7.64 -3.92
CA MET A 1 -0.54 -6.88 -3.55
C MET A 1 0.65 -7.19 -4.45
N ILE A 2 1.07 -8.46 -4.60
CA ILE A 2 2.27 -8.85 -5.38
C ILE A 2 2.22 -8.35 -6.83
N VAL A 3 1.10 -8.55 -7.55
CA VAL A 3 0.95 -8.09 -8.94
C VAL A 3 1.11 -6.58 -9.07
N LEU A 4 0.53 -5.81 -8.14
CA LEU A 4 0.71 -4.35 -8.14
C LEU A 4 2.15 -3.95 -7.78
N GLY A 5 2.86 -4.75 -6.96
CA GLY A 5 4.29 -4.56 -6.72
C GLY A 5 5.13 -4.75 -8.00
N VAL A 6 4.84 -5.79 -8.79
CA VAL A 6 5.49 -6.00 -10.10
C VAL A 6 5.26 -4.80 -11.04
N ILE A 7 4.01 -4.35 -11.13
CA ILE A 7 3.65 -3.20 -11.98
C ILE A 7 4.36 -1.94 -11.51
N ALA A 8 4.37 -1.65 -10.22
CA ALA A 8 5.05 -0.49 -9.65
C ALA A 8 6.55 -0.50 -9.96
N GLY A 9 7.22 -1.63 -9.74
CA GLY A 9 8.64 -1.79 -10.07
C GLY A 9 8.93 -1.64 -11.56
N GLY A 10 8.09 -2.22 -12.41
CA GLY A 10 8.19 -2.09 -13.86
C GLY A 10 8.03 -0.64 -14.35
N LEU A 11 7.06 0.09 -13.80
CA LEU A 11 6.86 1.52 -14.15
C LEU A 11 8.07 2.36 -13.76
N VAL A 12 8.60 2.18 -12.54
CA VAL A 12 9.81 2.91 -12.10
C VAL A 12 11.00 2.56 -12.99
N ALA A 13 11.13 1.30 -13.42
CA ALA A 13 12.19 0.89 -14.33
C ALA A 13 12.10 1.60 -15.67
N ILE A 14 10.93 1.58 -16.31
CA ILE A 14 10.72 2.15 -17.64
C ILE A 14 10.92 3.66 -17.62
N GLU A 15 10.20 4.36 -16.75
CA GLU A 15 10.25 5.82 -16.69
C GLU A 15 11.60 6.31 -16.17
N GLY A 16 12.11 5.69 -15.11
CA GLY A 16 13.40 6.07 -14.53
C GLY A 16 14.57 5.82 -15.49
N TYR A 17 14.58 4.67 -16.17
CA TYR A 17 15.62 4.35 -17.13
C TYR A 17 15.59 5.30 -18.33
N ASN A 18 14.43 5.49 -18.96
CA ASN A 18 14.30 6.38 -20.11
C ASN A 18 14.72 7.81 -19.78
N PHE A 19 14.34 8.33 -18.62
CA PHE A 19 14.74 9.66 -18.18
C PHE A 19 16.26 9.80 -17.97
N LEU A 20 16.86 8.84 -17.27
CA LEU A 20 18.30 8.88 -16.98
C LEU A 20 19.17 8.52 -18.18
N ASP A 21 18.66 7.73 -19.10
CA ASP A 21 19.38 7.35 -20.33
C ASP A 21 19.59 8.55 -21.26
N LEU A 22 18.68 9.52 -21.26
CA LEU A 22 18.86 10.81 -21.94
C LEU A 22 20.12 11.56 -21.47
N LEU A 23 20.56 11.30 -20.24
CA LEU A 23 21.75 11.88 -19.63
C LEU A 23 22.97 10.95 -19.69
N GLY A 24 22.83 9.77 -20.31
CA GLY A 24 23.84 8.71 -20.31
C GLY A 24 24.01 8.00 -18.97
N LEU A 25 23.05 8.12 -18.07
CA LEU A 25 23.07 7.59 -16.69
C LEU A 25 22.01 6.48 -16.47
N GLY A 26 21.62 5.74 -17.51
CA GLY A 26 20.59 4.71 -17.44
C GLY A 26 20.69 3.77 -16.23
N PRO A 27 21.86 3.18 -15.90
CA PRO A 27 22.02 2.31 -14.73
C PRO A 27 21.77 3.00 -13.37
N ALA A 28 21.87 4.33 -13.27
CA ALA A 28 21.59 5.08 -12.06
C ALA A 28 20.09 5.06 -11.66
N THR A 29 19.22 4.47 -12.51
CA THR A 29 17.84 4.12 -12.18
C THR A 29 17.75 3.30 -10.88
N GLY A 30 18.80 2.60 -10.48
CA GLY A 30 18.90 1.93 -9.18
C GLY A 30 18.61 2.85 -7.99
N ILE A 31 19.11 4.09 -8.00
CA ILE A 31 18.84 5.07 -6.94
C ILE A 31 17.36 5.46 -6.95
N ILE A 32 16.80 5.76 -8.12
CA ILE A 32 15.37 6.11 -8.24
C ILE A 32 14.50 4.96 -7.76
N SER A 33 14.83 3.73 -8.18
CA SER A 33 14.10 2.53 -7.75
C SER A 33 14.11 2.35 -6.24
N SER A 34 15.27 2.52 -5.59
CA SER A 34 15.37 2.38 -4.15
C SER A 34 14.58 3.45 -3.39
N LEU A 35 14.64 4.70 -3.83
CA LEU A 35 14.01 5.82 -3.15
C LEU A 35 12.50 5.90 -3.44
N VAL A 36 12.11 5.95 -4.72
CA VAL A 36 10.72 6.19 -5.13
C VAL A 36 9.85 4.99 -4.82
N ASN A 37 10.34 3.77 -5.08
CA ASN A 37 9.59 2.55 -4.77
C ASN A 37 9.36 2.41 -3.27
N THR A 38 10.41 2.59 -2.45
CA THR A 38 10.32 2.41 -1.00
C THR A 38 9.45 3.47 -0.35
N ARG A 39 9.67 4.74 -0.71
CA ARG A 39 9.04 5.86 -0.01
C ARG A 39 7.62 6.12 -0.44
N GLU A 40 7.30 5.90 -1.73
CA GLU A 40 6.02 6.32 -2.30
C GLU A 40 5.23 5.17 -2.93
N LEU A 41 5.75 4.53 -3.97
CA LEU A 41 4.94 3.66 -4.81
C LEU A 41 4.53 2.37 -4.10
N ALA A 42 5.44 1.67 -3.44
CA ALA A 42 5.11 0.40 -2.81
C ALA A 42 4.06 0.54 -1.68
N PRO A 43 4.14 1.53 -0.76
CA PRO A 43 3.10 1.72 0.25
C PRO A 43 1.73 2.06 -0.34
N ILE A 44 1.68 2.94 -1.35
CA ILE A 44 0.43 3.33 -2.01
C ILE A 44 -0.18 2.13 -2.73
N MET A 45 0.61 1.39 -3.52
CA MET A 45 0.14 0.22 -4.25
C MET A 45 -0.35 -0.89 -3.32
N ALA A 46 0.32 -1.08 -2.18
CA ALA A 46 -0.14 -2.01 -1.15
C ALA A 46 -1.49 -1.59 -0.54
N ALA A 47 -1.66 -0.29 -0.26
CA ALA A 47 -2.91 0.25 0.27
C ALA A 47 -4.07 0.10 -0.73
N ILE A 48 -3.85 0.43 -2.00
CA ILE A 48 -4.84 0.26 -3.07
C ILE A 48 -5.21 -1.23 -3.22
N ALA A 49 -4.21 -2.11 -3.26
CA ALA A 49 -4.45 -3.55 -3.35
C ALA A 49 -5.26 -4.09 -2.16
N PHE A 50 -4.96 -3.60 -0.96
CA PHE A 50 -5.71 -3.95 0.23
C PHE A 50 -7.15 -3.43 0.16
N ALA A 51 -7.33 -2.15 -0.14
CA ALA A 51 -8.65 -1.51 -0.22
C ALA A 51 -9.55 -2.20 -1.24
N THR A 52 -9.03 -2.56 -2.41
CA THR A 52 -9.81 -3.18 -3.49
C THR A 52 -10.17 -4.63 -3.20
N GLN A 53 -9.31 -5.39 -2.53
CA GLN A 53 -9.54 -6.83 -2.31
C GLN A 53 -10.08 -7.15 -0.91
N ALA A 54 -9.31 -6.86 0.12
CA ALA A 54 -9.71 -7.19 1.50
C ALA A 54 -10.75 -6.22 2.02
N GLY A 55 -10.55 -4.94 1.80
CA GLY A 55 -11.41 -3.93 2.32
C GLY A 55 -12.83 -3.96 1.75
N CYS A 56 -13.00 -4.14 0.44
CA CYS A 56 -14.34 -4.31 -0.14
C CYS A 56 -15.06 -5.53 0.43
N ARG A 57 -14.33 -6.60 0.74
CA ARG A 57 -14.91 -7.77 1.42
C ARG A 57 -15.38 -7.44 2.83
N PHE A 58 -14.63 -6.60 3.58
CA PHE A 58 -15.06 -6.15 4.91
C PHE A 58 -16.37 -5.37 4.83
N THR A 59 -16.47 -4.42 3.89
CA THR A 59 -17.70 -3.67 3.67
C THR A 59 -18.87 -4.57 3.29
N ALA A 60 -18.66 -5.48 2.34
CA ALA A 60 -19.69 -6.40 1.87
C ALA A 60 -20.19 -7.35 2.96
N GLN A 61 -19.26 -7.95 3.74
CA GLN A 61 -19.61 -8.87 4.82
C GLN A 61 -20.35 -8.17 5.96
N LEU A 62 -19.85 -7.00 6.42
CA LEU A 62 -20.52 -6.25 7.47
C LEU A 62 -21.88 -5.72 7.00
N GLY A 63 -21.97 -5.28 5.75
CA GLY A 63 -23.23 -4.85 5.16
C GLY A 63 -24.24 -5.99 5.03
N ALA A 64 -23.78 -7.21 4.65
CA ALA A 64 -24.66 -8.38 4.63
C ALA A 64 -25.17 -8.73 6.04
N MET A 65 -24.30 -8.75 7.07
CA MET A 65 -24.67 -8.98 8.46
C MET A 65 -25.62 -7.90 9.00
N ARG A 66 -25.52 -6.67 8.49
CA ARG A 66 -26.42 -5.58 8.85
C ARG A 66 -27.82 -5.77 8.27
N ILE A 67 -27.91 -6.22 7.02
CA ILE A 67 -29.19 -6.45 6.34
C ILE A 67 -29.91 -7.68 6.90
N SER A 68 -29.16 -8.71 7.29
CA SER A 68 -29.72 -9.94 7.90
C SER A 68 -30.02 -9.80 9.40
N GLU A 69 -29.89 -8.58 9.95
CA GLU A 69 -30.15 -8.27 11.37
C GLU A 69 -29.23 -9.05 12.36
N GLU A 70 -28.15 -9.67 11.87
CA GLU A 70 -27.21 -10.41 12.70
C GLU A 70 -26.50 -9.50 13.72
N ILE A 71 -26.23 -8.24 13.36
CA ILE A 71 -25.60 -7.25 14.24
C ILE A 71 -26.56 -6.92 15.40
N ASP A 72 -27.84 -6.74 15.12
CA ASP A 72 -28.87 -6.42 16.14
C ASP A 72 -29.15 -7.65 17.02
N ALA A 73 -29.06 -8.87 16.45
CA ALA A 73 -29.15 -10.10 17.22
C ALA A 73 -28.00 -10.24 18.23
N MET A 74 -26.77 -9.85 17.85
CA MET A 74 -25.63 -9.84 18.78
C MET A 74 -25.84 -8.87 19.95
N ASP A 75 -26.34 -7.68 19.69
CA ASP A 75 -26.68 -6.71 20.74
C ASP A 75 -27.73 -7.26 21.71
N SER A 76 -28.70 -8.02 21.21
CA SER A 76 -29.75 -8.64 22.02
C SER A 76 -29.24 -9.67 23.04
N ILE A 77 -28.11 -10.31 22.75
CA ILE A 77 -27.43 -11.27 23.65
C ILE A 77 -26.26 -10.63 24.40
N ALA A 78 -26.22 -9.28 24.48
CA ALA A 78 -25.21 -8.49 25.18
C ALA A 78 -23.76 -8.65 24.63
N ILE A 79 -23.58 -9.10 23.39
CA ILE A 79 -22.29 -9.08 22.70
C ILE A 79 -22.17 -7.75 21.97
N ARG A 80 -21.14 -6.95 22.31
CA ARG A 80 -20.87 -5.68 21.64
C ARG A 80 -20.35 -5.92 20.22
N PRO A 81 -21.09 -5.55 19.13
CA PRO A 81 -20.71 -5.91 17.76
C PRO A 81 -19.45 -5.21 17.28
N ILE A 82 -19.22 -3.95 17.65
CA ILE A 82 -18.07 -3.17 17.18
C ILE A 82 -16.73 -3.81 17.63
N PRO A 83 -16.46 -4.07 18.91
CA PRO A 83 -15.23 -4.75 19.31
C PRO A 83 -15.08 -6.13 18.69
N TYR A 84 -16.16 -6.86 18.57
CA TYR A 84 -16.13 -8.23 18.07
C TYR A 84 -15.90 -8.31 16.55
N LEU A 85 -16.62 -7.53 15.76
CA LEU A 85 -16.58 -7.60 14.30
C LEU A 85 -15.53 -6.66 13.68
N VAL A 86 -15.41 -5.42 14.17
CA VAL A 86 -14.55 -4.41 13.57
C VAL A 86 -13.12 -4.56 14.06
N THR A 87 -12.90 -4.64 15.38
CA THR A 87 -11.54 -4.67 15.93
C THR A 87 -10.77 -5.93 15.50
N THR A 88 -11.44 -7.09 15.46
CA THR A 88 -10.81 -8.33 15.00
C THR A 88 -10.34 -8.25 13.55
N ARG A 89 -11.13 -7.63 12.67
CA ARG A 89 -10.75 -7.42 11.26
C ARG A 89 -9.60 -6.42 11.12
N LEU A 90 -9.61 -5.31 11.89
CA LEU A 90 -8.52 -4.36 11.90
C LEU A 90 -7.20 -4.99 12.34
N MET A 91 -7.21 -5.74 13.44
CA MET A 91 -6.02 -6.42 13.95
C MET A 91 -5.49 -7.44 12.96
N ALA A 92 -6.36 -8.25 12.38
CA ALA A 92 -5.98 -9.22 11.35
C ALA A 92 -5.37 -8.52 10.11
N ALA A 93 -5.96 -7.42 9.67
CA ALA A 93 -5.46 -6.63 8.54
C ALA A 93 -4.04 -6.11 8.79
N ILE A 94 -3.77 -5.55 9.97
CA ILE A 94 -2.45 -5.03 10.34
C ILE A 94 -1.41 -6.16 10.35
N VAL A 95 -1.70 -7.26 11.03
CA VAL A 95 -0.77 -8.40 11.17
C VAL A 95 -0.42 -9.00 9.79
N VAL A 96 -1.43 -9.20 8.93
CA VAL A 96 -1.23 -9.78 7.60
C VAL A 96 -0.53 -8.80 6.64
N THR A 97 -0.72 -7.50 6.83
CA THR A 97 -0.09 -6.49 5.97
C THR A 97 1.42 -6.51 6.05
N ILE A 98 2.02 -6.73 7.21
CA ILE A 98 3.47 -6.68 7.40
C ILE A 98 4.20 -7.66 6.45
N PRO A 99 3.96 -8.99 6.50
CA PRO A 99 4.65 -9.92 5.62
C PRO A 99 4.28 -9.73 4.14
N LEU A 100 3.01 -9.42 3.85
CA LEU A 100 2.58 -9.18 2.47
C LEU A 100 3.19 -7.91 1.87
N TYR A 101 3.36 -6.87 2.66
CA TYR A 101 4.00 -5.64 2.21
C TYR A 101 5.49 -5.85 1.92
N VAL A 102 6.20 -6.54 2.82
CA VAL A 102 7.63 -6.87 2.60
C VAL A 102 7.80 -7.71 1.33
N ALA A 103 6.94 -8.69 1.10
CA ALA A 103 6.95 -9.47 -0.14
C ALA A 103 6.66 -8.60 -1.37
N CYS A 104 5.68 -7.70 -1.28
CA CYS A 104 5.34 -6.74 -2.35
C CYS A 104 6.52 -5.84 -2.70
N LEU A 105 7.22 -5.31 -1.69
CA LEU A 105 8.38 -4.44 -1.85
C LEU A 105 9.55 -5.21 -2.50
N ALA A 106 9.84 -6.43 -2.03
CA ALA A 106 10.88 -7.28 -2.61
C ALA A 106 10.61 -7.59 -4.09
N VAL A 107 9.38 -7.96 -4.42
CA VAL A 107 8.98 -8.25 -5.81
C VAL A 107 9.04 -6.99 -6.68
N SER A 108 8.71 -5.82 -6.15
CA SER A 108 8.85 -4.53 -6.84
C SER A 108 10.30 -4.23 -7.19
N TYR A 109 11.24 -4.46 -6.28
CA TYR A 109 12.66 -4.31 -6.55
C TYR A 109 13.17 -5.29 -7.61
N LEU A 110 12.77 -6.56 -7.50
CA LEU A 110 13.13 -7.59 -8.49
C LEU A 110 12.58 -7.25 -9.88
N SER A 111 11.34 -6.80 -9.96
CA SER A 111 10.73 -6.37 -11.22
C SER A 111 11.50 -5.21 -11.85
N CYS A 112 11.87 -4.21 -11.06
CA CYS A 112 12.69 -3.09 -11.54
C CYS A 112 14.07 -3.56 -12.03
N GLN A 113 14.75 -4.40 -11.26
CA GLN A 113 16.06 -4.95 -11.63
C GLN A 113 16.02 -5.72 -12.97
N VAL A 114 15.02 -6.60 -13.13
CA VAL A 114 14.86 -7.38 -14.36
C VAL A 114 14.61 -6.47 -15.55
N MET A 115 13.71 -5.49 -15.39
CA MET A 115 13.36 -4.58 -16.46
C MET A 115 14.52 -3.70 -16.91
N VAL A 116 15.26 -3.11 -15.96
CA VAL A 116 16.48 -2.34 -16.25
C VAL A 116 17.53 -3.23 -16.89
N GLY A 117 17.69 -4.47 -16.44
CA GLY A 117 18.61 -5.44 -17.06
C GLY A 117 18.31 -5.73 -18.54
N ILE A 118 17.02 -5.80 -18.90
CA ILE A 118 16.59 -5.96 -20.29
C ILE A 118 16.88 -4.69 -21.10
N MET A 119 16.58 -3.51 -20.56
CA MET A 119 16.74 -2.23 -21.26
C MET A 119 18.22 -1.83 -21.42
N SER A 120 19.07 -2.14 -20.45
CA SER A 120 20.50 -1.79 -20.45
C SER A 120 21.39 -2.77 -21.19
N GLY A 121 20.82 -3.80 -21.84
CA GLY A 121 21.61 -4.83 -22.52
C GLY A 121 22.51 -5.67 -21.61
N GLY A 122 22.12 -5.82 -20.32
CA GLY A 122 22.80 -6.72 -19.38
C GLY A 122 23.67 -6.06 -18.31
N SER A 123 23.69 -4.74 -18.19
CA SER A 123 24.46 -3.99 -17.19
C SER A 123 23.84 -4.03 -15.77
N ILE A 124 23.50 -5.23 -15.28
CA ILE A 124 22.87 -5.42 -13.95
C ILE A 124 23.79 -5.01 -12.79
N GLY A 125 25.11 -5.20 -12.94
CA GLY A 125 26.07 -4.86 -11.90
C GLY A 125 26.11 -3.38 -11.54
N SER A 126 26.03 -2.51 -12.55
CA SER A 126 25.96 -1.06 -12.34
C SER A 126 24.66 -0.65 -11.66
N TYR A 127 23.52 -1.25 -12.06
CA TYR A 127 22.23 -1.02 -11.40
C TYR A 127 22.28 -1.40 -9.90
N LEU A 128 22.82 -2.58 -9.57
CA LEU A 128 22.91 -3.04 -8.18
C LEU A 128 23.82 -2.14 -7.33
N HIS A 129 24.88 -1.62 -7.90
CA HIS A 129 25.74 -0.64 -7.22
C HIS A 129 24.96 0.62 -6.85
N TYR A 130 24.27 1.23 -7.80
CA TYR A 130 23.47 2.42 -7.56
C TYR A 130 22.25 2.15 -6.64
N PHE A 131 21.64 0.98 -6.75
CA PHE A 131 20.58 0.56 -5.86
C PHE A 131 21.05 0.47 -4.41
N GLY A 132 22.26 -0.13 -4.19
CA GLY A 132 22.86 -0.24 -2.86
C GLY A 132 23.16 1.11 -2.19
N ILE A 133 23.48 2.14 -2.99
CA ILE A 133 23.70 3.50 -2.47
C ILE A 133 22.39 4.13 -1.98
N GLY A 134 21.28 3.86 -2.68
CA GLY A 134 19.97 4.47 -2.36
C GLY A 134 19.17 3.73 -1.30
N VAL A 135 19.46 2.44 -1.04
CA VAL A 135 18.69 1.66 -0.05
C VAL A 135 19.19 1.95 1.37
N SER A 136 18.29 2.38 2.23
CA SER A 136 18.53 2.53 3.66
C SER A 136 17.59 1.61 4.45
N GLY A 137 18.12 0.91 5.47
CA GLY A 137 17.32 0.07 6.35
C GLY A 137 16.23 0.86 7.09
N ILE A 138 16.51 2.11 7.44
CA ILE A 138 15.56 3.02 8.10
C ILE A 138 14.41 3.37 7.15
N ASP A 139 14.69 3.59 5.87
CA ASP A 139 13.66 3.88 4.87
C ASP A 139 12.70 2.70 4.69
N ILE A 140 13.20 1.47 4.76
CA ILE A 140 12.36 0.27 4.72
C ILE A 140 11.44 0.22 5.95
N VAL A 141 11.94 0.52 7.14
CA VAL A 141 11.11 0.55 8.36
C VAL A 141 10.03 1.63 8.27
N TYR A 142 10.37 2.83 7.83
CA TYR A 142 9.40 3.91 7.62
C TYR A 142 8.35 3.55 6.57
N SER A 143 8.74 2.89 5.52
CA SER A 143 7.87 2.39 4.47
C SER A 143 6.87 1.35 5.00
N VAL A 144 7.31 0.42 5.85
CA VAL A 144 6.43 -0.55 6.54
C VAL A 144 5.44 0.16 7.45
N ILE A 145 5.90 1.12 8.27
CA ILE A 145 5.02 1.91 9.14
C ILE A 145 3.97 2.65 8.31
N LYS A 146 4.36 3.26 7.20
CA LYS A 146 3.48 3.95 6.27
C LYS A 146 2.41 3.02 5.71
N ALA A 147 2.80 1.81 5.28
CA ALA A 147 1.87 0.79 4.78
C ALA A 147 0.86 0.34 5.85
N ILE A 148 1.31 0.15 7.10
CA ILE A 148 0.44 -0.20 8.24
C ILE A 148 -0.58 0.90 8.49
N VAL A 149 -0.16 2.16 8.52
CA VAL A 149 -1.05 3.31 8.72
C VAL A 149 -2.10 3.38 7.61
N PHE A 150 -1.71 3.17 6.35
CA PHE A 150 -2.64 3.18 5.22
C PHE A 150 -3.67 2.07 5.30
N VAL A 151 -3.24 0.85 5.63
CA VAL A 151 -4.16 -0.28 5.77
C VAL A 151 -5.08 -0.09 6.96
N TRP A 152 -4.60 0.47 8.07
CA TRP A 152 -5.43 0.80 9.23
C TRP A 152 -6.54 1.78 8.86
N ILE A 153 -6.21 2.87 8.16
CA ILE A 153 -7.16 3.88 7.70
C ILE A 153 -8.17 3.27 6.73
N ALA A 154 -7.68 2.55 5.72
CA ALA A 154 -8.55 1.93 4.71
C ALA A 154 -9.51 0.92 5.36
N SER A 155 -9.02 0.08 6.28
CA SER A 155 -9.85 -0.89 7.01
C SER A 155 -10.92 -0.21 7.85
N THR A 156 -10.55 0.86 8.57
CA THR A 156 -11.48 1.61 9.42
C THR A 156 -12.63 2.21 8.60
N ILE A 157 -12.30 2.87 7.49
CA ILE A 157 -13.30 3.48 6.60
C ILE A 157 -14.23 2.40 6.03
N GLN A 158 -13.66 1.30 5.56
CA GLN A 158 -14.44 0.25 4.92
C GLN A 158 -15.32 -0.52 5.91
N CYS A 159 -14.84 -0.75 7.14
CA CYS A 159 -15.67 -1.28 8.21
C CYS A 159 -16.80 -0.32 8.60
N TYR A 160 -16.52 0.98 8.64
CA TYR A 160 -17.54 1.99 8.94
C TYR A 160 -18.70 1.96 7.93
N TYR A 161 -18.37 2.05 6.63
CA TYR A 161 -19.39 2.01 5.58
C TYR A 161 -20.16 0.68 5.54
N GLY A 162 -19.51 -0.44 5.84
CA GLY A 162 -20.15 -1.74 5.92
C GLY A 162 -21.10 -1.84 7.10
N PHE A 163 -20.68 -1.38 8.29
CA PHE A 163 -21.46 -1.46 9.52
C PHE A 163 -22.74 -0.59 9.47
N TYR A 164 -22.69 0.53 8.76
CA TYR A 164 -23.82 1.46 8.59
C TYR A 164 -24.49 1.33 7.21
N ALA A 165 -24.27 0.24 6.48
CA ALA A 165 -24.93 0.02 5.20
C ALA A 165 -26.45 -0.15 5.38
N SER A 166 -27.24 0.41 4.47
CA SER A 166 -28.69 0.37 4.45
C SER A 166 -29.21 0.28 3.03
N GLY A 167 -30.48 -0.10 2.85
CA GLY A 167 -31.07 -0.18 1.51
C GLY A 167 -30.91 -1.54 0.81
N GLY A 168 -30.73 -2.61 1.61
CA GLY A 168 -30.67 -3.97 1.07
C GLY A 168 -29.38 -4.29 0.32
N PRO A 169 -29.35 -5.34 -0.51
CA PRO A 169 -28.16 -5.77 -1.24
C PRO A 169 -27.57 -4.71 -2.16
N GLU A 170 -28.42 -3.92 -2.81
CA GLU A 170 -28.01 -2.80 -3.66
C GLU A 170 -27.29 -1.72 -2.84
N GLY A 171 -27.85 -1.38 -1.66
CA GLY A 171 -27.24 -0.41 -0.74
C GLY A 171 -25.86 -0.81 -0.25
N VAL A 172 -25.60 -2.11 -0.03
CA VAL A 172 -24.27 -2.63 0.31
C VAL A 172 -23.26 -2.41 -0.83
N GLY A 173 -23.68 -2.62 -2.07
CA GLY A 173 -22.85 -2.34 -3.24
C GLY A 173 -22.47 -0.87 -3.35
N VAL A 174 -23.44 0.03 -3.13
CA VAL A 174 -23.22 1.49 -3.11
C VAL A 174 -22.28 1.88 -1.96
N ALA A 175 -22.49 1.32 -0.76
CA ALA A 175 -21.63 1.56 0.41
C ALA A 175 -20.19 1.12 0.14
N ALA A 176 -19.97 -0.03 -0.51
CA ALA A 176 -18.64 -0.49 -0.89
C ALA A 176 -17.94 0.47 -1.87
N GLY A 177 -18.67 0.99 -2.85
CA GLY A 177 -18.15 2.01 -3.78
C GLY A 177 -17.77 3.33 -3.08
N HIS A 178 -18.59 3.80 -2.13
CA HIS A 178 -18.28 4.99 -1.33
C HIS A 178 -17.09 4.76 -0.40
N ALA A 179 -17.03 3.60 0.27
CA ALA A 179 -15.94 3.22 1.15
C ALA A 179 -14.60 3.20 0.43
N MET A 180 -14.56 2.61 -0.76
CA MET A 180 -13.34 2.53 -1.57
C MET A 180 -12.84 3.92 -1.97
N ARG A 181 -13.73 4.77 -2.50
CA ARG A 181 -13.36 6.15 -2.88
C ARG A 181 -12.84 6.94 -1.69
N ALA A 182 -13.53 6.89 -0.56
CA ALA A 182 -13.11 7.59 0.65
C ALA A 182 -11.75 7.07 1.17
N ALA A 183 -11.55 5.74 1.18
CA ALA A 183 -10.31 5.13 1.63
C ALA A 183 -9.12 5.54 0.76
N ILE A 184 -9.24 5.45 -0.57
CA ILE A 184 -8.17 5.81 -1.50
C ILE A 184 -7.85 7.31 -1.39
N THR A 185 -8.87 8.17 -1.36
CA THR A 185 -8.67 9.62 -1.24
C THR A 185 -7.93 9.97 0.04
N LEU A 186 -8.33 9.40 1.18
CA LEU A 186 -7.69 9.70 2.46
C LEU A 186 -6.28 9.13 2.53
N VAL A 187 -6.03 7.94 1.99
CA VAL A 187 -4.68 7.36 1.89
C VAL A 187 -3.74 8.27 1.10
N ILE A 188 -4.18 8.82 -0.04
CA ILE A 188 -3.34 9.72 -0.86
C ILE A 188 -3.02 11.01 -0.09
N ILE A 189 -3.99 11.60 0.62
CA ILE A 189 -3.76 12.80 1.43
C ILE A 189 -2.76 12.53 2.54
N ILE A 190 -2.97 11.44 3.28
CA ILE A 190 -2.09 11.06 4.39
C ILE A 190 -0.71 10.60 3.88
N ASN A 191 -0.63 10.03 2.68
CA ASN A 191 0.64 9.73 2.04
C ASN A 191 1.53 10.98 1.95
N MET A 192 1.01 12.07 1.43
CA MET A 192 1.73 13.34 1.33
C MET A 192 2.20 13.83 2.71
N LEU A 193 1.31 13.80 3.70
CA LEU A 193 1.64 14.26 5.06
C LEU A 193 2.72 13.41 5.71
N LEU A 194 2.63 12.08 5.59
CA LEU A 194 3.63 11.17 6.16
C LEU A 194 4.97 11.27 5.45
N THR A 195 5.00 11.47 4.14
CA THR A 195 6.24 11.71 3.41
C THR A 195 6.92 12.97 3.91
N MET A 196 6.19 14.05 4.06
CA MET A 196 6.72 15.29 4.63
C MET A 196 7.20 15.09 6.08
N ALA A 197 6.45 14.37 6.92
CA ALA A 197 6.81 14.15 8.31
C ALA A 197 8.05 13.25 8.49
N LEU A 198 8.20 12.21 7.66
CA LEU A 198 9.24 11.20 7.81
C LEU A 198 10.55 11.54 7.07
N TRP A 199 10.47 12.30 5.95
CA TRP A 199 11.63 12.58 5.11
C TRP A 199 11.95 14.06 4.87
N SER A 200 11.13 15.02 5.35
CA SER A 200 11.41 16.45 5.12
C SER A 200 12.58 16.96 5.95
N VAL A 201 12.86 16.35 7.11
CA VAL A 201 13.88 16.83 8.06
C VAL A 201 15.29 16.37 7.66
N ASP A 202 15.45 15.29 6.89
CA ASP A 202 16.75 14.67 6.60
C ASP A 202 16.99 14.37 5.11
N ALA A 203 16.34 15.07 4.21
CA ALA A 203 16.42 14.78 2.76
C ALA A 203 17.85 14.80 2.16
N GLY A 204 18.80 15.45 2.81
CA GLY A 204 20.19 15.57 2.33
C GLY A 204 21.25 14.77 3.10
N ALA A 205 20.94 14.32 4.32
CA ALA A 205 21.95 13.72 5.21
C ALA A 205 22.18 12.20 5.00
N ARG A 206 21.31 11.53 4.25
CA ARG A 206 21.29 10.06 4.14
C ARG A 206 21.87 9.47 2.86
N LEU A 207 22.36 10.29 1.95
CA LEU A 207 23.02 9.83 0.71
C LEU A 207 24.53 9.56 0.88
N GLY A 208 25.05 9.51 2.09
CA GLY A 208 26.49 9.39 2.32
C GLY A 208 26.87 8.70 3.63
N GLY A 209 26.01 7.88 4.24
CA GLY A 209 26.32 7.13 5.44
C GLY A 209 26.27 5.63 5.24
#